data_4e400effb9025b0e250f3b71027b5091
#
_entry.id   4e400effb9025b0e250f3b71027b5091
#
_cell.length_a   1.000
_cell.length_b   1.000
_cell.length_c   1.000
_cell.angle_alpha   90.00
_cell.angle_beta   90.00
_cell.angle_gamma   90.00
#
_symmetry.space_group_name_H-M   'P 1'
#
loop_
_entity.id
_entity.type
_entity.pdbx_description
1 polymer ?
#
loop_
_entity_poly.entity_id
_entity_poly.type
_entity_poly.pdbx_seq_one_letter_code
_entity_poly.pdbx_strand_id
1 'polypeptide(L)'
;MKKIVLLITLIFLFSCANKEQGYNYLEKGLMATLENKDEKEIMKNFNNAANNGNKEVFEAVYNYFGNTQEAFFDKYTKKSKGEAEYYKALISSRRNDSKDKIIKLLESSIKQGNIKSYYTLGTIYQDNLDFTKAQENFKLGKNKGDIYSLYSYEYNKNYNSEYKRIEELNEKLINNTINSNEKKEMGTLVLEKYSNYTKAYDILKEFITEGYPPAMYAKAKMLEMEDKGQEAGEIYNILYTQKRYYLAAFEIAFKIANEGKNDTLAVRILEDVNSDDSLILGYKGFLYEKLKNNNKALENYLKAVKKNDVDVMTYLGKFYENNNELEKAKDIYRKAYSKGSISSGYRLAYLLEEINSKKLGLKLESTLWKIPEAKKIFENLSENGDNYSTVDLSLYYQETSKMVRLLNLKAAIQGNATAFNNLGIYYYQKKNSEKAKFWFKKAKEYGFELAEEYKVFIN
;
A
#
# COMPACT_ATOMS: atom_id res chain seq x y z
N MET A 1 -28.53 -3.77 40.27
CA MET A 1 -28.59 -3.50 38.84
C MET A 1 -28.46 -2.01 38.48
N LYS A 2 -29.31 -1.07 38.97
CA LYS A 2 -29.21 0.36 38.60
C LYS A 2 -27.84 1.02 38.85
N LYS A 3 -27.14 0.72 39.95
CA LYS A 3 -25.79 1.27 40.24
C LYS A 3 -24.71 0.73 39.30
N ILE A 4 -24.82 -0.52 38.86
CA ILE A 4 -23.87 -1.13 37.91
C ILE A 4 -24.07 -0.55 36.50
N VAL A 5 -25.33 -0.36 36.07
CA VAL A 5 -25.68 0.28 34.81
C VAL A 5 -25.19 1.72 34.80
N LEU A 6 -25.36 2.47 35.89
CA LEU A 6 -24.90 3.84 36.03
C LEU A 6 -23.35 3.91 35.96
N LEU A 7 -22.64 3.00 36.59
CA LEU A 7 -21.20 2.92 36.58
C LEU A 7 -20.66 2.59 35.16
N ILE A 8 -21.30 1.63 34.47
CA ILE A 8 -20.95 1.28 33.07
C ILE A 8 -21.22 2.46 32.15
N THR A 9 -22.35 3.18 32.34
CA THR A 9 -22.69 4.36 31.53
C THR A 9 -21.70 5.51 31.78
N LEU A 10 -21.28 5.75 33.02
CA LEU A 10 -20.25 6.74 33.37
C LEU A 10 -18.89 6.37 32.78
N ILE A 11 -18.47 5.09 32.90
CA ILE A 11 -17.19 4.64 32.27
C ILE A 11 -17.24 4.82 30.75
N PHE A 12 -18.38 4.53 30.11
CA PHE A 12 -18.55 4.70 28.66
C PHE A 12 -18.50 6.19 28.26
N LEU A 13 -19.16 7.08 29.02
CA LEU A 13 -19.14 8.52 28.80
C LEU A 13 -17.73 9.10 29.03
N PHE A 14 -17.01 8.67 30.07
CA PHE A 14 -15.62 9.08 30.30
C PHE A 14 -14.68 8.60 29.19
N SER A 15 -14.84 7.36 28.70
CA SER A 15 -14.08 6.81 27.60
C SER A 15 -14.32 7.57 26.29
N CYS A 16 -15.57 7.95 26.01
CA CYS A 16 -15.92 8.74 24.83
C CYS A 16 -15.38 10.18 24.92
N ALA A 17 -15.45 10.81 26.11
CA ALA A 17 -14.92 12.16 26.33
C ALA A 17 -13.39 12.19 26.18
N ASN A 18 -12.68 11.23 26.74
CA ASN A 18 -11.23 11.11 26.60
C ASN A 18 -10.81 10.88 25.14
N LYS A 19 -11.55 10.07 24.41
CA LYS A 19 -11.27 9.81 22.99
C LYS A 19 -11.41 11.10 22.15
N GLU A 20 -12.46 11.87 22.36
CA GLU A 20 -12.65 13.17 21.67
C GLU A 20 -11.54 14.16 22.02
N GLN A 21 -11.16 14.23 23.28
CA GLN A 21 -10.07 15.07 23.75
C GLN A 21 -8.74 14.67 23.12
N GLY A 22 -8.49 13.36 22.95
CA GLY A 22 -7.33 12.85 22.24
C GLY A 22 -7.24 13.35 20.79
N TYR A 23 -8.35 13.35 20.06
CA TYR A 23 -8.39 13.93 18.71
C TYR A 23 -8.24 15.45 18.68
N ASN A 24 -8.74 16.18 19.70
CA ASN A 24 -8.53 17.63 19.79
C ASN A 24 -7.04 17.96 19.96
N TYR A 25 -6.33 17.18 20.76
CA TYR A 25 -4.87 17.36 20.92
C TYR A 25 -4.09 16.90 19.68
N LEU A 26 -4.51 15.81 19.02
CA LEU A 26 -3.92 15.39 17.75
C LEU A 26 -4.01 16.50 16.70
N GLU A 27 -5.21 17.09 16.54
CA GLU A 27 -5.40 18.21 15.61
C GLU A 27 -4.53 19.41 15.94
N LYS A 28 -4.46 19.81 17.22
CA LYS A 28 -3.59 20.91 17.65
C LYS A 28 -2.12 20.63 17.34
N GLY A 29 -1.66 19.41 17.60
CA GLY A 29 -0.31 18.99 17.27
C GLY A 29 -0.05 19.00 15.77
N LEU A 30 -0.98 18.50 14.96
CA LEU A 30 -0.89 18.51 13.50
C LEU A 30 -0.88 19.94 12.93
N MET A 31 -1.76 20.83 13.40
CA MET A 31 -1.76 22.23 13.00
C MET A 31 -0.43 22.92 13.33
N ALA A 32 0.07 22.71 14.56
CA ALA A 32 1.35 23.28 14.99
C ALA A 32 2.53 22.74 14.14
N THR A 33 2.52 21.47 13.80
CA THR A 33 3.51 20.85 12.89
C THR A 33 3.48 21.48 11.51
N LEU A 34 2.29 21.61 10.92
CA LEU A 34 2.10 22.18 9.58
C LEU A 34 2.41 23.70 9.52
N GLU A 35 2.46 24.38 10.65
CA GLU A 35 2.89 25.79 10.79
C GLU A 35 4.36 25.93 11.20
N ASN A 36 5.11 24.83 11.33
CA ASN A 36 6.49 24.84 11.81
C ASN A 36 6.67 25.55 13.17
N LYS A 37 5.74 25.30 14.12
CA LYS A 37 5.84 25.81 15.49
C LYS A 37 6.99 25.14 16.24
N ASP A 38 7.29 25.63 17.44
CA ASP A 38 8.30 25.04 18.32
C ASP A 38 7.98 23.57 18.62
N GLU A 39 9.01 22.72 18.49
CA GLU A 39 8.89 21.26 18.66
C GLU A 39 8.35 20.88 20.05
N LYS A 40 8.68 21.63 21.11
CA LYS A 40 8.15 21.39 22.48
C LYS A 40 6.63 21.57 22.51
N GLU A 41 6.10 22.59 21.83
CA GLU A 41 4.67 22.83 21.72
C GLU A 41 3.99 21.69 20.97
N ILE A 42 4.56 21.28 19.84
CA ILE A 42 4.05 20.18 19.01
C ILE A 42 4.01 18.90 19.85
N MET A 43 5.13 18.51 20.45
CA MET A 43 5.26 17.29 21.22
C MET A 43 4.42 17.28 22.51
N LYS A 44 4.16 18.46 23.12
CA LYS A 44 3.20 18.60 24.23
C LYS A 44 1.80 18.17 23.79
N ASN A 45 1.35 18.63 22.62
CA ASN A 45 0.04 18.25 22.08
C ASN A 45 -0.03 16.76 21.72
N PHE A 46 0.99 16.20 21.07
CA PHE A 46 1.03 14.78 20.74
C PHE A 46 1.11 13.89 21.97
N ASN A 47 1.86 14.28 23.02
CA ASN A 47 1.84 13.58 24.31
C ASN A 47 0.44 13.58 24.95
N ASN A 48 -0.27 14.72 24.89
CA ASN A 48 -1.63 14.80 25.41
C ASN A 48 -2.59 13.93 24.58
N ALA A 49 -2.44 13.86 23.26
CA ALA A 49 -3.23 12.96 22.42
C ALA A 49 -3.01 11.49 22.81
N ALA A 50 -1.74 11.05 22.95
CA ALA A 50 -1.40 9.70 23.38
C ALA A 50 -1.93 9.36 24.78
N ASN A 51 -1.80 10.28 25.73
CA ASN A 51 -2.33 10.10 27.10
C ASN A 51 -3.86 9.96 27.13
N ASN A 52 -4.58 10.53 26.17
CA ASN A 52 -6.02 10.38 25.99
C ASN A 52 -6.39 9.19 25.07
N GLY A 53 -5.44 8.29 24.81
CA GLY A 53 -5.69 7.03 24.08
C GLY A 53 -5.85 7.16 22.58
N ASN A 54 -5.43 8.30 21.99
CA ASN A 54 -5.41 8.46 20.54
C ASN A 54 -4.25 7.65 19.96
N LYS A 55 -4.55 6.67 19.10
CA LYS A 55 -3.55 5.80 18.48
C LYS A 55 -2.95 6.38 17.20
N GLU A 56 -3.69 7.22 16.50
CA GLU A 56 -3.27 7.86 15.27
C GLU A 56 -2.10 8.82 15.47
N VAL A 57 -1.89 9.27 16.70
CA VAL A 57 -0.74 10.14 17.06
C VAL A 57 0.62 9.45 16.82
N PHE A 58 0.71 8.13 16.94
CA PHE A 58 1.97 7.41 16.71
C PHE A 58 2.38 7.47 15.24
N GLU A 59 1.40 7.36 14.33
CA GLU A 59 1.63 7.56 12.90
C GLU A 59 2.02 9.01 12.59
N ALA A 60 1.36 9.99 13.21
CA ALA A 60 1.68 11.40 13.04
C ALA A 60 3.12 11.71 13.45
N VAL A 61 3.55 11.26 14.64
CA VAL A 61 4.93 11.47 15.11
C VAL A 61 5.93 10.78 14.19
N TYR A 62 5.65 9.55 13.73
CA TYR A 62 6.52 8.84 12.80
C TYR A 62 6.65 9.55 11.46
N ASN A 63 5.55 10.03 10.88
CA ASN A 63 5.53 10.66 9.57
C ASN A 63 6.25 12.01 9.55
N TYR A 64 6.07 12.81 10.59
CA TYR A 64 6.62 14.18 10.63
C TYR A 64 7.99 14.29 11.28
N PHE A 65 8.35 13.39 12.18
CA PHE A 65 9.61 13.47 12.94
C PHE A 65 10.56 12.28 12.69
N GLY A 66 10.04 11.18 12.15
CA GLY A 66 10.85 10.01 11.81
C GLY A 66 11.69 9.51 12.99
N ASN A 67 13.01 9.54 12.83
CA ASN A 67 13.96 8.99 13.80
C ASN A 67 14.25 9.90 15.01
N THR A 68 13.83 11.17 14.98
CA THR A 68 14.24 12.17 16.00
C THR A 68 13.47 12.03 17.30
N GLN A 69 12.31 11.38 17.31
CA GLN A 69 11.41 11.29 18.46
C GLN A 69 11.28 9.85 19.03
N GLU A 70 12.36 9.07 19.05
CA GLU A 70 12.34 7.72 19.61
C GLU A 70 11.88 7.70 21.09
N ALA A 71 12.28 8.71 21.87
CA ALA A 71 11.87 8.88 23.26
C ALA A 71 10.35 8.97 23.44
N PHE A 72 9.62 9.51 22.46
CA PHE A 72 8.16 9.51 22.48
C PHE A 72 7.61 8.08 22.45
N PHE A 73 8.12 7.24 21.55
CA PHE A 73 7.66 5.86 21.43
C PHE A 73 8.05 5.04 22.67
N ASP A 74 9.26 5.26 23.25
CA ASP A 74 9.71 4.59 24.47
C ASP A 74 8.75 4.80 25.65
N LYS A 75 8.26 6.01 25.79
CA LYS A 75 7.31 6.40 26.85
C LYS A 75 6.00 5.62 26.79
N TYR A 76 5.59 5.18 25.59
CA TYR A 76 4.27 4.57 25.35
C TYR A 76 4.30 3.07 25.03
N THR A 77 5.44 2.40 25.11
CA THR A 77 5.61 0.98 24.78
C THR A 77 4.61 0.04 25.47
N LYS A 78 4.17 0.33 26.69
CA LYS A 78 3.20 -0.51 27.44
C LYS A 78 1.76 0.00 27.39
N LYS A 79 1.51 1.14 26.72
CA LYS A 79 0.22 1.84 26.77
C LYS A 79 -0.43 2.03 25.40
N SER A 80 0.31 1.74 24.33
CA SER A 80 -0.09 2.06 22.96
C SER A 80 -0.83 0.94 22.23
N LYS A 81 -1.06 -0.20 22.87
CA LYS A 81 -1.58 -1.43 22.24
C LYS A 81 -0.71 -1.89 21.06
N GLY A 82 0.61 -1.72 21.20
CA GLY A 82 1.61 -2.15 20.24
C GLY A 82 1.97 -1.14 19.16
N GLU A 83 1.29 0.02 19.08
CA GLU A 83 1.63 1.04 18.07
C GLU A 83 3.06 1.59 18.28
N ALA A 84 3.46 1.88 19.51
CA ALA A 84 4.79 2.40 19.78
C ALA A 84 5.90 1.42 19.37
N GLU A 85 5.77 0.15 19.71
CA GLU A 85 6.72 -0.90 19.31
C GLU A 85 6.75 -1.09 17.80
N TYR A 86 5.60 -1.02 17.12
CA TYR A 86 5.51 -1.10 15.67
C TYR A 86 6.34 0.02 15.00
N TYR A 87 6.12 1.28 15.39
CA TYR A 87 6.87 2.40 14.81
C TYR A 87 8.35 2.39 15.22
N LYS A 88 8.69 1.92 16.42
CA LYS A 88 10.10 1.67 16.79
C LYS A 88 10.74 0.63 15.88
N ALA A 89 10.04 -0.43 15.53
CA ALA A 89 10.53 -1.43 14.59
C ALA A 89 10.79 -0.82 13.21
N LEU A 90 9.88 0.02 12.70
CA LEU A 90 10.07 0.73 11.44
C LEU A 90 11.27 1.71 11.49
N ILE A 91 11.45 2.43 12.60
CA ILE A 91 12.61 3.30 12.82
C ILE A 91 13.91 2.47 12.85
N SER A 92 13.91 1.36 13.57
CA SER A 92 15.08 0.45 13.64
C SER A 92 15.42 -0.13 12.27
N SER A 93 14.42 -0.44 11.45
CA SER A 93 14.62 -0.90 10.06
C SER A 93 15.29 0.18 9.20
N ARG A 94 14.83 1.44 9.28
CA ARG A 94 15.45 2.56 8.56
C ARG A 94 16.90 2.85 8.97
N ARG A 95 17.26 2.54 10.21
CA ARG A 95 18.63 2.69 10.75
C ARG A 95 19.52 1.50 10.45
N ASN A 96 19.00 0.46 9.80
CA ASN A 96 19.69 -0.80 9.59
C ASN A 96 20.15 -1.46 10.92
N ASP A 97 19.35 -1.33 12.00
CA ASP A 97 19.58 -2.04 13.25
C ASP A 97 19.53 -3.57 13.02
N SER A 98 20.01 -4.35 13.99
CA SER A 98 19.99 -5.80 13.84
C SER A 98 18.58 -6.35 13.63
N LYS A 99 18.45 -7.33 12.75
CA LYS A 99 17.16 -8.00 12.44
C LYS A 99 16.50 -8.56 13.69
N ASP A 100 17.30 -9.13 14.61
CA ASP A 100 16.77 -9.67 15.87
C ASP A 100 16.11 -8.59 16.74
N LYS A 101 16.66 -7.37 16.76
CA LYS A 101 16.04 -6.24 17.46
C LYS A 101 14.69 -5.89 16.84
N ILE A 102 14.63 -5.81 15.50
CA ILE A 102 13.41 -5.46 14.77
C ILE A 102 12.35 -6.54 14.99
N ILE A 103 12.71 -7.82 14.87
CA ILE A 103 11.81 -8.97 15.10
C ILE A 103 11.23 -8.91 16.52
N LYS A 104 12.07 -8.72 17.55
CA LYS A 104 11.60 -8.63 18.95
C LYS A 104 10.62 -7.48 19.18
N LEU A 105 10.84 -6.32 18.54
CA LEU A 105 9.90 -5.19 18.60
C LEU A 105 8.56 -5.53 17.96
N LEU A 106 8.57 -6.17 16.78
CA LEU A 106 7.33 -6.59 16.09
C LEU A 106 6.58 -7.67 16.86
N GLU A 107 7.27 -8.66 17.42
CA GLU A 107 6.65 -9.68 18.26
C GLU A 107 6.02 -9.06 19.53
N SER A 108 6.70 -8.08 20.15
CA SER A 108 6.14 -7.34 21.28
C SER A 108 4.89 -6.56 20.87
N SER A 109 4.92 -5.93 19.71
CA SER A 109 3.80 -5.20 19.12
C SER A 109 2.60 -6.11 18.85
N ILE A 110 2.83 -7.30 18.27
CA ILE A 110 1.81 -8.34 18.05
C ILE A 110 1.16 -8.79 19.36
N LYS A 111 1.98 -9.06 20.39
CA LYS A 111 1.48 -9.47 21.72
C LYS A 111 0.55 -8.43 22.34
N GLN A 112 0.74 -7.15 22.02
CA GLN A 112 -0.12 -6.06 22.49
C GLN A 112 -1.32 -5.79 21.56
N GLY A 113 -1.45 -6.50 20.44
CA GLY A 113 -2.61 -6.48 19.57
C GLY A 113 -2.49 -5.63 18.30
N ASN A 114 -1.29 -5.15 17.95
CA ASN A 114 -1.09 -4.45 16.67
C ASN A 114 -1.07 -5.45 15.50
N ILE A 115 -2.05 -5.36 14.63
CA ILE A 115 -2.23 -6.30 13.51
C ILE A 115 -1.28 -6.01 12.33
N LYS A 116 -0.85 -4.75 12.13
CA LYS A 116 0.07 -4.35 11.05
C LYS A 116 1.43 -5.05 11.18
N SER A 117 1.81 -5.40 12.41
CA SER A 117 3.10 -6.04 12.70
C SER A 117 3.22 -7.44 12.11
N TYR A 118 2.11 -8.15 11.85
CA TYR A 118 2.15 -9.46 11.19
C TYR A 118 2.67 -9.37 9.76
N TYR A 119 2.16 -8.39 8.99
CA TYR A 119 2.65 -8.16 7.63
C TYR A 119 4.13 -7.81 7.63
N THR A 120 4.53 -6.84 8.45
CA THR A 120 5.93 -6.40 8.51
C THR A 120 6.87 -7.53 8.98
N LEU A 121 6.45 -8.34 9.94
CA LEU A 121 7.25 -9.49 10.38
C LEU A 121 7.33 -10.57 9.29
N GLY A 122 6.23 -10.81 8.60
CA GLY A 122 6.19 -11.72 7.46
C GLY A 122 7.14 -11.30 6.33
N THR A 123 7.19 -10.00 6.00
CA THR A 123 8.13 -9.47 4.98
C THR A 123 9.58 -9.64 5.40
N ILE A 124 9.91 -9.43 6.68
CA ILE A 124 11.29 -9.65 7.19
C ILE A 124 11.70 -11.12 7.05
N TYR A 125 10.83 -12.06 7.37
CA TYR A 125 11.11 -13.49 7.17
C TYR A 125 11.26 -13.82 5.68
N GLN A 126 10.40 -13.27 4.84
CA GLN A 126 10.47 -13.46 3.39
C GLN A 126 11.79 -12.91 2.81
N ASP A 127 12.24 -11.74 3.27
CA ASP A 127 13.54 -11.16 2.90
C ASP A 127 14.73 -12.01 3.37
N ASN A 128 14.55 -12.82 4.39
CA ASN A 128 15.53 -13.79 4.84
C ASN A 128 15.41 -15.16 4.14
N LEU A 129 14.52 -15.27 3.16
CA LEU A 129 14.18 -16.52 2.45
C LEU A 129 13.57 -17.61 3.37
N ASP A 130 12.99 -17.22 4.51
CA ASP A 130 12.21 -18.09 5.40
C ASP A 130 10.72 -17.92 5.05
N PHE A 131 10.33 -18.49 3.90
CA PHE A 131 8.98 -18.34 3.38
C PHE A 131 7.94 -19.07 4.24
N THR A 132 8.34 -20.10 4.95
CA THR A 132 7.50 -20.83 5.90
C THR A 132 7.04 -19.92 7.02
N LYS A 133 7.96 -19.25 7.73
CA LYS A 133 7.60 -18.28 8.77
C LYS A 133 6.89 -17.03 8.21
N ALA A 134 7.29 -16.59 7.01
CA ALA A 134 6.59 -15.50 6.33
C ALA A 134 5.11 -15.85 6.12
N GLN A 135 4.83 -17.02 5.56
CA GLN A 135 3.48 -17.49 5.27
C GLN A 135 2.63 -17.69 6.53
N GLU A 136 3.24 -18.15 7.63
CA GLU A 136 2.57 -18.25 8.93
C GLU A 136 2.14 -16.87 9.44
N ASN A 137 3.02 -15.88 9.39
CA ASN A 137 2.71 -14.51 9.81
C ASN A 137 1.65 -13.87 8.91
N PHE A 138 1.74 -14.01 7.59
CA PHE A 138 0.71 -13.52 6.67
C PHE A 138 -0.64 -14.19 6.92
N LYS A 139 -0.68 -15.49 7.21
CA LYS A 139 -1.90 -16.20 7.59
C LYS A 139 -2.51 -15.65 8.87
N LEU A 140 -1.70 -15.37 9.89
CA LEU A 140 -2.15 -14.79 11.15
C LEU A 140 -2.68 -13.37 10.96
N GLY A 141 -1.97 -12.51 10.23
CA GLY A 141 -2.39 -11.15 9.91
C GLY A 141 -3.70 -11.14 9.12
N LYS A 142 -3.81 -11.95 8.05
CA LYS A 142 -5.04 -12.18 7.28
C LYS A 142 -6.23 -12.53 8.18
N ASN A 143 -6.04 -13.46 9.12
CA ASN A 143 -7.10 -13.90 10.05
C ASN A 143 -7.52 -12.80 11.04
N LYS A 144 -6.69 -11.77 11.22
CA LYS A 144 -6.97 -10.57 12.03
C LYS A 144 -7.53 -9.40 11.21
N GLY A 145 -7.68 -9.56 9.89
CA GLY A 145 -8.23 -8.53 9.01
C GLY A 145 -7.19 -7.63 8.36
N ASP A 146 -5.89 -7.93 8.47
CA ASP A 146 -4.84 -7.21 7.77
C ASP A 146 -4.84 -7.55 6.28
N ILE A 147 -5.17 -6.54 5.45
CA ILE A 147 -5.31 -6.71 4.00
C ILE A 147 -3.97 -6.92 3.28
N TYR A 148 -2.88 -6.35 3.81
CA TYR A 148 -1.54 -6.55 3.26
C TYR A 148 -1.07 -7.99 3.48
N SER A 149 -1.34 -8.54 4.67
CA SER A 149 -1.11 -9.96 4.96
C SER A 149 -1.98 -10.86 4.10
N LEU A 150 -3.24 -10.49 3.84
CA LEU A 150 -4.11 -11.24 2.94
C LEU A 150 -3.53 -11.30 1.52
N TYR A 151 -3.11 -10.15 0.97
CA TYR A 151 -2.50 -10.08 -0.35
C TYR A 151 -1.25 -10.97 -0.44
N SER A 152 -0.32 -10.81 0.50
CA SER A 152 0.93 -11.57 0.51
C SER A 152 0.69 -13.07 0.69
N TYR A 153 -0.28 -13.45 1.54
CA TYR A 153 -0.66 -14.85 1.73
C TYR A 153 -1.19 -15.47 0.42
N GLU A 154 -2.10 -14.81 -0.27
CA GLU A 154 -2.68 -15.31 -1.53
C GLU A 154 -1.66 -15.28 -2.67
N TYR A 155 -0.77 -14.27 -2.71
CA TYR A 155 0.34 -14.22 -3.67
C TYR A 155 1.31 -15.38 -3.47
N ASN A 156 1.82 -15.56 -2.26
CA ASN A 156 2.79 -16.61 -1.95
C ASN A 156 2.24 -18.02 -2.17
N LYS A 157 0.93 -18.20 -2.02
CA LYS A 157 0.27 -19.48 -2.29
C LYS A 157 0.42 -19.93 -3.75
N ASN A 158 0.53 -19.02 -4.69
CA ASN A 158 0.73 -19.34 -6.11
C ASN A 158 2.13 -19.90 -6.39
N TYR A 159 3.11 -19.62 -5.52
CA TYR A 159 4.54 -20.00 -5.69
C TYR A 159 5.04 -20.87 -4.54
N ASN A 160 4.15 -21.59 -3.86
CA ASN A 160 4.50 -22.35 -2.65
C ASN A 160 5.56 -23.46 -2.90
N SER A 161 5.54 -24.11 -4.06
CA SER A 161 6.54 -25.11 -4.44
C SER A 161 7.92 -24.49 -4.68
N GLU A 162 7.94 -23.36 -5.39
CA GLU A 162 9.16 -22.60 -5.69
C GLU A 162 9.79 -22.03 -4.42
N TYR A 163 8.97 -21.51 -3.52
CA TYR A 163 9.45 -20.95 -2.24
C TYR A 163 10.02 -22.03 -1.32
N LYS A 164 9.39 -23.22 -1.24
CA LYS A 164 9.99 -24.35 -0.53
C LYS A 164 11.31 -24.78 -1.14
N ARG A 165 11.40 -24.77 -2.48
CA ARG A 165 12.64 -25.09 -3.16
C ARG A 165 13.73 -24.07 -2.87
N ILE A 166 13.41 -22.76 -2.78
CA ILE A 166 14.35 -21.73 -2.38
C ILE A 166 14.84 -21.97 -0.93
N GLU A 167 13.94 -22.33 0.01
CA GLU A 167 14.31 -22.65 1.40
C GLU A 167 15.31 -23.82 1.47
N GLU A 168 15.02 -24.93 0.77
CA GLU A 168 15.92 -26.10 0.70
C GLU A 168 17.31 -25.71 0.16
N LEU A 169 17.35 -24.91 -0.90
CA LEU A 169 18.59 -24.47 -1.51
C LEU A 169 19.33 -23.45 -0.63
N ASN A 170 18.60 -22.62 0.10
CA ASN A 170 19.19 -21.67 1.06
C ASN A 170 19.85 -22.40 2.26
N GLU A 171 19.27 -23.47 2.76
CA GLU A 171 19.91 -24.33 3.77
C GLU A 171 21.23 -24.93 3.24
N LYS A 172 21.25 -25.41 2.00
CA LYS A 172 22.48 -25.90 1.37
C LYS A 172 23.51 -24.79 1.19
N LEU A 173 23.08 -23.57 0.85
CA LEU A 173 23.97 -22.42 0.72
C LEU A 173 24.62 -22.05 2.06
N ILE A 174 23.82 -22.00 3.15
CA ILE A 174 24.32 -21.72 4.50
C ILE A 174 25.32 -22.78 4.97
N ASN A 175 25.05 -24.05 4.66
CA ASN A 175 25.91 -25.19 5.03
C ASN A 175 27.09 -25.41 4.07
N ASN A 176 27.28 -24.55 3.07
CA ASN A 176 28.29 -24.67 2.01
C ASN A 176 28.25 -26.01 1.25
N THR A 177 27.10 -26.59 1.04
CA THR A 177 26.87 -27.85 0.34
C THR A 177 26.17 -27.69 -1.02
N ILE A 178 25.84 -26.44 -1.39
CA ILE A 178 25.18 -26.10 -2.66
C ILE A 178 26.19 -26.20 -3.84
N ASN A 179 25.79 -26.85 -4.92
CA ASN A 179 26.59 -26.86 -6.15
C ASN A 179 26.21 -25.74 -7.12
N SER A 180 27.01 -25.52 -8.19
CA SER A 180 26.81 -24.41 -9.13
C SER A 180 25.44 -24.42 -9.83
N ASN A 181 24.92 -25.61 -10.20
CA ASN A 181 23.61 -25.73 -10.84
C ASN A 181 22.48 -25.37 -9.87
N GLU A 182 22.55 -25.87 -8.63
CA GLU A 182 21.61 -25.53 -7.57
C GLU A 182 21.65 -24.03 -7.23
N LYS A 183 22.84 -23.41 -7.26
CA LYS A 183 23.02 -21.99 -7.05
C LYS A 183 22.40 -21.16 -8.17
N LYS A 184 22.55 -21.58 -9.43
CA LYS A 184 21.87 -20.99 -10.59
C LYS A 184 20.34 -21.13 -10.46
N GLU A 185 19.84 -22.31 -10.09
CA GLU A 185 18.42 -22.57 -9.85
C GLU A 185 17.88 -21.62 -8.76
N MET A 186 18.52 -21.59 -7.60
CA MET A 186 18.12 -20.75 -6.47
C MET A 186 18.05 -19.27 -6.85
N GLY A 187 19.10 -18.74 -7.45
CA GLY A 187 19.17 -17.34 -7.84
C GLY A 187 18.11 -16.98 -8.89
N THR A 188 17.85 -17.89 -9.84
CA THR A 188 16.78 -17.71 -10.84
C THR A 188 15.40 -17.69 -10.20
N LEU A 189 15.10 -18.60 -9.27
CA LEU A 189 13.84 -18.61 -8.53
C LEU A 189 13.66 -17.34 -7.69
N VAL A 190 14.72 -16.89 -7.00
CA VAL A 190 14.70 -15.63 -6.22
C VAL A 190 14.45 -14.44 -7.14
N LEU A 191 15.03 -14.43 -8.33
CA LEU A 191 14.84 -13.36 -9.33
C LEU A 191 13.41 -13.36 -9.89
N GLU A 192 12.95 -14.48 -10.41
CA GLU A 192 11.75 -14.56 -11.24
C GLU A 192 10.46 -14.75 -10.46
N LYS A 193 10.52 -15.38 -9.28
CA LYS A 193 9.33 -15.70 -8.46
C LYS A 193 9.21 -14.83 -7.21
N TYR A 194 10.34 -14.34 -6.70
CA TYR A 194 10.34 -13.45 -5.54
C TYR A 194 10.68 -11.99 -5.88
N SER A 195 11.26 -11.74 -7.07
CA SER A 195 11.67 -10.40 -7.55
C SER A 195 12.63 -9.66 -6.61
N ASN A 196 13.42 -10.39 -5.81
CA ASN A 196 14.46 -9.79 -4.96
C ASN A 196 15.78 -9.70 -5.74
N TYR A 197 15.94 -8.59 -6.48
CA TYR A 197 17.05 -8.41 -7.41
C TYR A 197 18.40 -8.37 -6.70
N THR A 198 18.50 -7.75 -5.54
CA THR A 198 19.75 -7.67 -4.76
C THR A 198 20.21 -9.05 -4.31
N LYS A 199 19.30 -9.85 -3.74
CA LYS A 199 19.61 -11.22 -3.32
C LYS A 199 19.92 -12.12 -4.49
N ALA A 200 19.16 -12.02 -5.58
CA ALA A 200 19.42 -12.77 -6.80
C ALA A 200 20.82 -12.42 -7.36
N TYR A 201 21.19 -11.14 -7.37
CA TYR A 201 22.52 -10.72 -7.79
C TYR A 201 23.62 -11.32 -6.91
N ASP A 202 23.49 -11.26 -5.58
CA ASP A 202 24.49 -11.84 -4.68
C ASP A 202 24.70 -13.33 -4.87
N ILE A 203 23.63 -14.06 -5.20
CA ILE A 203 23.70 -15.51 -5.50
C ILE A 203 24.31 -15.76 -6.87
N LEU A 204 23.97 -14.95 -7.88
CA LEU A 204 24.24 -15.21 -9.29
C LEU A 204 25.49 -14.52 -9.85
N LYS A 205 26.08 -13.54 -9.16
CA LYS A 205 27.14 -12.66 -9.71
C LYS A 205 28.36 -13.40 -10.26
N GLU A 206 28.71 -14.57 -9.76
CA GLU A 206 29.80 -15.38 -10.27
C GLU A 206 29.54 -15.95 -11.67
N PHE A 207 28.27 -16.04 -12.11
CA PHE A 207 27.86 -16.58 -13.41
C PHE A 207 27.66 -15.50 -14.51
N ILE A 208 27.99 -14.23 -14.20
CA ILE A 208 27.88 -13.10 -15.16
C ILE A 208 28.84 -13.31 -16.33
N THR A 209 30.07 -13.73 -16.04
CA THR A 209 31.10 -13.95 -17.07
C THR A 209 30.79 -15.13 -17.99
N GLU A 210 29.96 -16.07 -17.54
CA GLU A 210 29.46 -17.17 -18.37
C GLU A 210 28.31 -16.72 -19.30
N GLY A 211 27.85 -15.47 -19.18
CA GLY A 211 26.70 -14.98 -19.94
C GLY A 211 25.37 -15.61 -19.50
N TYR A 212 25.24 -16.06 -18.24
CA TYR A 212 24.00 -16.65 -17.72
C TYR A 212 22.89 -15.59 -17.63
N PRO A 213 21.77 -15.72 -18.36
CA PRO A 213 20.79 -14.64 -18.51
C PRO A 213 20.23 -14.10 -17.20
N PRO A 214 19.78 -14.92 -16.20
CA PRO A 214 19.33 -14.40 -14.92
C PRO A 214 20.38 -13.60 -14.15
N ALA A 215 21.68 -14.02 -14.23
CA ALA A 215 22.77 -13.28 -13.57
C ALA A 215 23.01 -11.91 -14.24
N MET A 216 23.01 -11.88 -15.56
CA MET A 216 23.14 -10.64 -16.32
C MET A 216 21.97 -9.69 -16.06
N TYR A 217 20.75 -10.20 -16.01
CA TYR A 217 19.56 -9.40 -15.69
C TYR A 217 19.63 -8.83 -14.27
N ALA A 218 19.99 -9.65 -13.28
CA ALA A 218 20.19 -9.19 -11.92
C ALA A 218 21.26 -8.06 -11.84
N LYS A 219 22.37 -8.20 -12.59
CA LYS A 219 23.38 -7.13 -12.73
C LYS A 219 22.77 -5.85 -13.31
N ALA A 220 21.96 -5.95 -14.37
CA ALA A 220 21.32 -4.77 -14.97
C ALA A 220 20.38 -4.07 -13.97
N LYS A 221 19.62 -4.81 -13.18
CA LYS A 221 18.79 -4.23 -12.09
C LYS A 221 19.64 -3.54 -11.03
N MET A 222 20.81 -4.06 -10.67
CA MET A 222 21.73 -3.38 -9.75
C MET A 222 22.27 -2.08 -10.35
N LEU A 223 22.61 -2.07 -11.64
CA LEU A 223 23.06 -0.84 -12.34
C LEU A 223 21.97 0.24 -12.38
N GLU A 224 20.70 -0.15 -12.55
CA GLU A 224 19.57 0.80 -12.44
C GLU A 224 19.50 1.44 -11.04
N MET A 225 19.69 0.65 -9.98
CA MET A 225 19.73 1.14 -8.59
C MET A 225 20.91 2.09 -8.32
N GLU A 226 21.97 2.01 -9.13
CA GLU A 226 23.14 2.89 -9.08
C GLU A 226 23.04 4.10 -10.04
N ASP A 227 21.85 4.38 -10.60
CA ASP A 227 21.60 5.42 -11.62
C ASP A 227 22.40 5.24 -12.92
N LYS A 228 22.86 4.02 -13.22
CA LYS A 228 23.59 3.63 -14.44
C LYS A 228 22.67 3.04 -15.51
N GLY A 229 21.56 3.71 -15.78
CA GLY A 229 20.51 3.21 -16.68
C GLY A 229 20.94 2.95 -18.13
N GLN A 230 22.01 3.60 -18.63
CA GLN A 230 22.55 3.32 -19.97
C GLN A 230 23.22 1.94 -20.01
N GLU A 231 24.10 1.65 -19.04
CA GLU A 231 24.78 0.35 -18.94
C GLU A 231 23.80 -0.80 -18.75
N ALA A 232 22.76 -0.58 -17.91
CA ALA A 232 21.66 -1.53 -17.76
C ALA A 232 20.94 -1.79 -19.08
N GLY A 233 20.64 -0.73 -19.84
CA GLY A 233 19.99 -0.82 -21.16
C GLY A 233 20.78 -1.64 -22.17
N GLU A 234 22.10 -1.51 -22.18
CA GLU A 234 22.98 -2.32 -23.04
C GLU A 234 22.89 -3.80 -22.71
N ILE A 235 22.86 -4.15 -21.41
CA ILE A 235 22.68 -5.54 -20.95
C ILE A 235 21.28 -6.06 -21.33
N TYR A 236 20.23 -5.29 -21.16
CA TYR A 236 18.88 -5.71 -21.57
C TYR A 236 18.82 -5.96 -23.09
N ASN A 237 19.47 -5.11 -23.89
CA ASN A 237 19.50 -5.30 -25.33
C ASN A 237 20.23 -6.61 -25.73
N ILE A 238 21.36 -6.93 -25.11
CA ILE A 238 22.06 -8.19 -25.31
C ILE A 238 21.17 -9.37 -24.91
N LEU A 239 20.54 -9.31 -23.73
CA LEU A 239 19.66 -10.36 -23.22
C LEU A 239 18.46 -10.60 -24.13
N TYR A 240 17.84 -9.54 -24.65
CA TYR A 240 16.73 -9.67 -25.58
C TYR A 240 17.19 -10.20 -26.94
N THR A 241 18.18 -9.57 -27.56
CA THR A 241 18.55 -9.87 -28.96
C THR A 241 19.23 -11.24 -29.11
N GLN A 242 20.10 -11.60 -28.16
CA GLN A 242 20.91 -12.83 -28.25
C GLN A 242 20.34 -14.02 -27.47
N LYS A 243 19.60 -13.76 -26.37
CA LYS A 243 19.11 -14.79 -25.45
C LYS A 243 17.59 -14.95 -25.41
N ARG A 244 16.85 -14.04 -26.04
CA ARG A 244 15.38 -13.99 -26.01
C ARG A 244 14.82 -14.02 -24.56
N TYR A 245 15.55 -13.39 -23.63
CA TYR A 245 15.18 -13.41 -22.23
C TYR A 245 13.99 -12.48 -21.97
N TYR A 246 12.87 -13.04 -21.53
CA TYR A 246 11.57 -12.36 -21.50
C TYR A 246 11.51 -11.16 -20.55
N LEU A 247 12.23 -11.19 -19.40
CA LEU A 247 12.28 -10.05 -18.50
C LEU A 247 13.00 -8.85 -19.12
N ALA A 248 14.06 -9.09 -19.89
CA ALA A 248 14.76 -8.03 -20.61
C ALA A 248 13.88 -7.42 -21.73
N ALA A 249 13.12 -8.27 -22.43
CA ALA A 249 12.12 -7.81 -23.39
C ALA A 249 11.07 -6.92 -22.75
N PHE A 250 10.63 -7.27 -21.54
CA PHE A 250 9.69 -6.46 -20.74
C PHE A 250 10.28 -5.07 -20.44
N GLU A 251 11.52 -4.98 -19.93
CA GLU A 251 12.15 -3.70 -19.59
C GLU A 251 12.28 -2.78 -20.82
N ILE A 252 12.68 -3.35 -21.95
CA ILE A 252 12.79 -2.59 -23.21
C ILE A 252 11.40 -2.11 -23.67
N ALA A 253 10.41 -2.99 -23.69
CA ALA A 253 9.05 -2.65 -24.09
C ALA A 253 8.43 -1.60 -23.17
N PHE A 254 8.64 -1.75 -21.86
CA PHE A 254 8.18 -0.81 -20.84
C PHE A 254 8.79 0.58 -21.02
N LYS A 255 10.09 0.66 -21.26
CA LYS A 255 10.79 1.92 -21.51
C LYS A 255 10.27 2.62 -22.78
N ILE A 256 10.15 1.88 -23.91
CA ILE A 256 9.64 2.41 -25.18
C ILE A 256 8.23 2.98 -25.03
N ALA A 257 7.34 2.25 -24.33
CA ALA A 257 5.95 2.66 -24.13
C ALA A 257 5.82 3.88 -23.19
N ASN A 258 6.64 3.95 -22.13
CA ASN A 258 6.63 5.09 -21.20
C ASN A 258 7.22 6.37 -21.79
N GLU A 259 8.17 6.25 -22.69
CA GLU A 259 8.69 7.39 -23.45
C GLU A 259 7.69 7.88 -24.52
N GLY A 260 6.54 7.24 -24.66
CA GLY A 260 5.50 7.60 -25.64
C GLY A 260 5.90 7.37 -27.09
N LYS A 261 6.99 6.62 -27.34
CA LYS A 261 7.61 6.53 -28.65
C LYS A 261 6.90 5.58 -29.60
N ASN A 262 6.55 4.37 -29.15
CA ASN A 262 5.97 3.38 -30.07
C ASN A 262 5.36 2.16 -29.34
N ASP A 263 4.10 2.22 -28.96
CA ASP A 263 3.40 1.10 -28.32
C ASP A 263 3.33 -0.17 -29.23
N THR A 264 3.28 0.02 -30.55
CA THR A 264 3.28 -1.10 -31.51
C THR A 264 4.62 -1.86 -31.50
N LEU A 265 5.73 -1.13 -31.39
CA LEU A 265 7.05 -1.75 -31.26
C LEU A 265 7.16 -2.48 -29.90
N ALA A 266 6.69 -1.87 -28.82
CA ALA A 266 6.68 -2.48 -27.50
C ALA A 266 5.91 -3.83 -27.49
N VAL A 267 4.71 -3.87 -28.10
CA VAL A 267 3.96 -5.13 -28.26
C VAL A 267 4.76 -6.17 -29.06
N ARG A 268 5.35 -5.77 -30.19
CA ARG A 268 6.12 -6.69 -31.05
C ARG A 268 7.30 -7.33 -30.30
N ILE A 269 8.01 -6.56 -29.48
CA ILE A 269 9.11 -7.06 -28.64
C ILE A 269 8.61 -8.13 -27.67
N LEU A 270 7.44 -7.91 -27.05
CA LEU A 270 6.86 -8.88 -26.13
C LEU A 270 6.26 -10.10 -26.83
N GLU A 271 5.81 -9.99 -28.06
CA GLU A 271 5.37 -11.12 -28.88
C GLU A 271 6.55 -12.00 -29.30
N ASP A 272 7.68 -11.39 -29.61
CA ASP A 272 8.88 -12.07 -30.11
C ASP A 272 9.50 -13.05 -29.07
N VAL A 273 9.35 -12.80 -27.79
CA VAL A 273 9.85 -13.70 -26.72
C VAL A 273 8.88 -14.83 -26.39
N ASN A 274 7.67 -14.82 -26.92
CA ASN A 274 6.65 -15.84 -26.79
C ASN A 274 6.46 -16.36 -25.33
N SER A 275 6.51 -15.45 -24.36
CA SER A 275 6.35 -15.80 -22.94
C SER A 275 4.88 -15.83 -22.56
N ASP A 276 4.50 -16.82 -21.74
CA ASP A 276 3.21 -16.94 -21.10
C ASP A 276 3.20 -16.42 -19.65
N ASP A 277 4.30 -15.80 -19.21
CA ASP A 277 4.38 -15.17 -17.88
C ASP A 277 3.28 -14.14 -17.68
N SER A 278 2.69 -14.10 -16.46
CA SER A 278 1.53 -13.22 -16.19
C SER A 278 1.87 -11.74 -16.32
N LEU A 279 3.08 -11.32 -15.96
CA LEU A 279 3.57 -9.95 -16.14
C LEU A 279 3.57 -9.56 -17.62
N ILE A 280 4.11 -10.44 -18.49
CA ILE A 280 4.16 -10.21 -19.95
C ILE A 280 2.76 -10.15 -20.54
N LEU A 281 1.91 -11.12 -20.16
CA LEU A 281 0.52 -11.17 -20.63
C LEU A 281 -0.27 -9.94 -20.18
N GLY A 282 -0.16 -9.57 -18.90
CA GLY A 282 -0.82 -8.37 -18.36
C GLY A 282 -0.40 -7.10 -19.07
N TYR A 283 0.91 -6.93 -19.31
CA TYR A 283 1.42 -5.75 -19.99
C TYR A 283 1.09 -5.73 -21.49
N LYS A 284 1.07 -6.89 -22.17
CA LYS A 284 0.53 -7.00 -23.55
C LYS A 284 -0.94 -6.58 -23.59
N GLY A 285 -1.74 -7.01 -22.62
CA GLY A 285 -3.12 -6.58 -22.48
C GLY A 285 -3.26 -5.05 -22.41
N PHE A 286 -2.48 -4.42 -21.54
CA PHE A 286 -2.43 -2.96 -21.41
C PHE A 286 -2.01 -2.23 -22.69
N LEU A 287 -0.97 -2.70 -23.37
CA LEU A 287 -0.51 -2.10 -24.62
C LEU A 287 -1.54 -2.25 -25.76
N TYR A 288 -2.20 -3.42 -25.87
CA TYR A 288 -3.28 -3.61 -26.84
C TYR A 288 -4.49 -2.73 -26.55
N GLU A 289 -4.81 -2.48 -25.27
CA GLU A 289 -5.86 -1.52 -24.88
C GLU A 289 -5.49 -0.10 -25.33
N LYS A 290 -4.27 0.37 -25.11
CA LYS A 290 -3.75 1.66 -25.63
C LYS A 290 -3.86 1.74 -27.14
N LEU A 291 -3.60 0.65 -27.86
CA LEU A 291 -3.71 0.53 -29.31
C LEU A 291 -5.16 0.32 -29.80
N LYS A 292 -6.15 0.37 -28.88
CA LYS A 292 -7.57 0.15 -29.17
C LYS A 292 -7.89 -1.21 -29.79
N ASN A 293 -7.02 -2.21 -29.57
CA ASN A 293 -7.28 -3.59 -29.97
C ASN A 293 -7.87 -4.37 -28.79
N ASN A 294 -9.15 -4.10 -28.49
CA ASN A 294 -9.83 -4.63 -27.32
C ASN A 294 -9.91 -6.17 -27.31
N ASN A 295 -9.97 -6.83 -28.47
CA ASN A 295 -10.01 -8.29 -28.54
C ASN A 295 -8.70 -8.90 -28.02
N LYS A 296 -7.56 -8.44 -28.53
CA LYS A 296 -6.25 -8.91 -28.07
C LYS A 296 -5.95 -8.49 -26.62
N ALA A 297 -6.39 -7.29 -26.21
CA ALA A 297 -6.28 -6.85 -24.82
C ALA A 297 -7.00 -7.82 -23.88
N LEU A 298 -8.27 -8.10 -24.14
CA LEU A 298 -9.08 -9.02 -23.34
C LEU A 298 -8.49 -10.44 -23.30
N GLU A 299 -8.04 -10.96 -24.46
CA GLU A 299 -7.42 -12.28 -24.53
C GLU A 299 -6.21 -12.40 -23.60
N ASN A 300 -5.31 -11.42 -23.65
CA ASN A 300 -4.09 -11.43 -22.83
C ASN A 300 -4.40 -11.25 -21.34
N TYR A 301 -5.30 -10.32 -20.98
CA TYR A 301 -5.74 -10.17 -19.59
C TYR A 301 -6.36 -11.47 -19.03
N LEU A 302 -7.23 -12.13 -19.80
CA LEU A 302 -7.86 -13.38 -19.36
C LEU A 302 -6.85 -14.51 -19.19
N LYS A 303 -5.82 -14.60 -20.05
CA LYS A 303 -4.72 -15.58 -19.89
C LYS A 303 -3.96 -15.34 -18.59
N ALA A 304 -3.62 -14.08 -18.27
CA ALA A 304 -2.92 -13.75 -17.02
C ALA A 304 -3.80 -14.00 -15.77
N VAL A 305 -5.07 -13.63 -15.82
CA VAL A 305 -6.01 -13.84 -14.70
C VAL A 305 -6.23 -15.34 -14.40
N LYS A 306 -6.14 -16.23 -15.40
CA LYS A 306 -6.17 -17.70 -15.19
C LYS A 306 -4.99 -18.19 -14.33
N LYS A 307 -3.88 -17.45 -14.28
CA LYS A 307 -2.73 -17.70 -13.41
C LYS A 307 -2.89 -17.11 -12.00
N ASN A 308 -4.08 -16.63 -11.65
CA ASN A 308 -4.38 -15.97 -10.37
C ASN A 308 -3.62 -14.67 -10.11
N ASP A 309 -3.16 -13.97 -11.13
CA ASP A 309 -2.50 -12.68 -10.98
C ASP A 309 -3.49 -11.61 -10.52
N VAL A 310 -3.32 -11.15 -9.28
CA VAL A 310 -4.26 -10.22 -8.62
C VAL A 310 -4.15 -8.81 -9.21
N ASP A 311 -2.95 -8.41 -9.63
CA ASP A 311 -2.73 -7.09 -10.21
C ASP A 311 -3.35 -7.01 -11.59
N VAL A 312 -3.20 -8.06 -12.40
CA VAL A 312 -3.86 -8.13 -13.71
C VAL A 312 -5.39 -8.21 -13.59
N MET A 313 -5.93 -8.82 -12.52
CA MET A 313 -7.38 -8.72 -12.25
C MET A 313 -7.83 -7.27 -12.10
N THR A 314 -7.02 -6.42 -11.47
CA THR A 314 -7.35 -4.99 -11.34
C THR A 314 -7.35 -4.28 -12.71
N TYR A 315 -6.38 -4.58 -13.56
CA TYR A 315 -6.36 -4.03 -14.93
C TYR A 315 -7.53 -4.53 -15.79
N LEU A 316 -7.88 -5.83 -15.68
CA LEU A 316 -9.05 -6.38 -16.38
C LEU A 316 -10.36 -5.73 -15.89
N GLY A 317 -10.48 -5.47 -14.58
CA GLY A 317 -11.63 -4.74 -14.04
C GLY A 317 -11.76 -3.35 -14.66
N LYS A 318 -10.64 -2.62 -14.74
CA LYS A 318 -10.56 -1.30 -15.37
C LYS A 318 -10.89 -1.34 -16.88
N PHE A 319 -10.41 -2.36 -17.57
CA PHE A 319 -10.75 -2.60 -18.98
C PHE A 319 -12.26 -2.79 -19.17
N TYR A 320 -12.91 -3.61 -18.35
CA TYR A 320 -14.36 -3.79 -18.42
C TYR A 320 -15.13 -2.50 -18.09
N GLU A 321 -14.68 -1.75 -17.12
CA GLU A 321 -15.25 -0.45 -16.74
C GLU A 321 -15.16 0.56 -17.90
N ASN A 322 -14.00 0.68 -18.55
CA ASN A 322 -13.76 1.54 -19.70
C ASN A 322 -14.64 1.15 -20.91
N ASN A 323 -15.02 -0.12 -21.04
CA ASN A 323 -15.93 -0.64 -22.06
C ASN A 323 -17.40 -0.64 -21.61
N ASN A 324 -17.74 0.02 -20.49
CA ASN A 324 -19.08 0.09 -19.89
C ASN A 324 -19.69 -1.29 -19.53
N GLU A 325 -18.85 -2.31 -19.31
CA GLU A 325 -19.25 -3.64 -18.87
C GLU A 325 -19.23 -3.73 -17.33
N LEU A 326 -19.99 -2.86 -16.66
CA LEU A 326 -19.88 -2.57 -15.23
C LEU A 326 -20.11 -3.80 -14.33
N GLU A 327 -20.97 -4.74 -14.71
CA GLU A 327 -21.19 -5.96 -13.92
C GLU A 327 -19.95 -6.88 -13.95
N LYS A 328 -19.31 -7.03 -15.13
CA LYS A 328 -18.06 -7.79 -15.23
C LYS A 328 -16.92 -7.10 -14.46
N ALA A 329 -16.84 -5.77 -14.54
CA ALA A 329 -15.87 -4.99 -13.75
C ALA A 329 -16.08 -5.24 -12.25
N LYS A 330 -17.31 -5.15 -11.77
CA LYS A 330 -17.67 -5.41 -10.36
C LYS A 330 -17.22 -6.81 -9.91
N ASP A 331 -17.50 -7.83 -10.70
CA ASP A 331 -17.18 -9.21 -10.34
C ASP A 331 -15.68 -9.46 -10.27
N ILE A 332 -14.91 -8.94 -11.24
CA ILE A 332 -13.46 -9.11 -11.22
C ILE A 332 -12.78 -8.28 -10.12
N TYR A 333 -13.26 -7.05 -9.83
CA TYR A 333 -12.78 -6.26 -8.71
C TYR A 333 -13.08 -6.96 -7.37
N ARG A 334 -14.28 -7.55 -7.21
CA ARG A 334 -14.64 -8.31 -6.00
C ARG A 334 -13.71 -9.52 -5.83
N LYS A 335 -13.40 -10.22 -6.91
CA LYS A 335 -12.44 -11.34 -6.89
C LYS A 335 -11.04 -10.89 -6.48
N ALA A 336 -10.54 -9.80 -7.04
CA ALA A 336 -9.22 -9.26 -6.70
C ALA A 336 -9.17 -8.73 -5.24
N TYR A 337 -10.22 -8.02 -4.80
CA TYR A 337 -10.34 -7.55 -3.41
C TYR A 337 -10.39 -8.70 -2.41
N SER A 338 -11.10 -9.79 -2.72
CA SER A 338 -11.11 -10.99 -1.87
C SER A 338 -9.73 -11.66 -1.72
N LYS A 339 -8.77 -11.28 -2.54
CA LYS A 339 -7.37 -11.68 -2.49
C LYS A 339 -6.43 -10.58 -1.95
N GLY A 340 -6.97 -9.51 -1.42
CA GLY A 340 -6.24 -8.43 -0.76
C GLY A 340 -5.86 -7.25 -1.66
N SER A 341 -6.35 -7.14 -2.90
CA SER A 341 -6.10 -5.97 -3.73
C SER A 341 -6.82 -4.74 -3.17
N ILE A 342 -6.07 -3.81 -2.58
CA ILE A 342 -6.59 -2.53 -2.08
C ILE A 342 -7.18 -1.72 -3.23
N SER A 343 -6.46 -1.61 -4.35
CA SER A 343 -6.90 -0.86 -5.52
C SER A 343 -8.22 -1.38 -6.08
N SER A 344 -8.40 -2.71 -6.14
CA SER A 344 -9.66 -3.32 -6.57
C SER A 344 -10.77 -3.12 -5.54
N GLY A 345 -10.45 -3.16 -4.24
CA GLY A 345 -11.42 -2.85 -3.19
C GLY A 345 -11.94 -1.42 -3.30
N TYR A 346 -11.05 -0.46 -3.46
CA TYR A 346 -11.39 0.95 -3.67
C TYR A 346 -12.29 1.13 -4.91
N ARG A 347 -11.88 0.58 -6.06
CA ARG A 347 -12.65 0.67 -7.31
C ARG A 347 -14.02 -0.01 -7.20
N LEU A 348 -14.10 -1.17 -6.53
CA LEU A 348 -15.35 -1.87 -6.29
C LEU A 348 -16.32 -1.01 -5.48
N ALA A 349 -15.85 -0.43 -4.37
CA ALA A 349 -16.70 0.39 -3.51
C ALA A 349 -17.23 1.63 -4.27
N TYR A 350 -16.35 2.31 -5.01
CA TYR A 350 -16.72 3.45 -5.85
C TYR A 350 -17.73 3.07 -6.94
N LEU A 351 -17.50 1.97 -7.65
CA LEU A 351 -18.37 1.47 -8.72
C LEU A 351 -19.76 1.09 -8.20
N LEU A 352 -19.87 0.52 -7.01
CA LEU A 352 -21.14 0.20 -6.36
C LEU A 352 -21.99 1.47 -6.13
N GLU A 353 -21.37 2.56 -5.66
CA GLU A 353 -22.07 3.84 -5.47
C GLU A 353 -22.41 4.49 -6.80
N GLU A 354 -21.53 4.42 -7.80
CA GLU A 354 -21.76 4.96 -9.13
C GLU A 354 -22.96 4.25 -9.83
N ILE A 355 -22.99 2.93 -9.79
CA ILE A 355 -24.11 2.15 -10.36
C ILE A 355 -25.43 2.53 -9.67
N ASN A 356 -25.40 2.68 -8.33
CA ASN A 356 -26.60 3.08 -7.59
C ASN A 356 -27.05 4.49 -7.96
N SER A 357 -26.14 5.45 -8.05
CA SER A 357 -26.45 6.84 -8.42
C SER A 357 -27.03 6.93 -9.83
N LYS A 358 -26.46 6.19 -10.79
CA LYS A 358 -27.01 6.09 -12.17
C LYS A 358 -28.44 5.52 -12.19
N LYS A 359 -28.72 4.47 -11.40
CA LYS A 359 -30.08 3.90 -11.28
C LYS A 359 -31.09 4.90 -10.71
N LEU A 360 -30.64 5.82 -9.85
CA LEU A 360 -31.48 6.86 -9.26
C LEU A 360 -31.58 8.13 -10.13
N GLY A 361 -30.87 8.21 -11.25
CA GLY A 361 -30.78 9.41 -12.09
C GLY A 361 -30.07 10.58 -11.42
N LEU A 362 -29.18 10.30 -10.45
CA LEU A 362 -28.46 11.29 -9.65
C LEU A 362 -26.97 11.35 -10.05
N LYS A 363 -26.35 12.50 -9.83
CA LYS A 363 -24.89 12.60 -9.91
C LYS A 363 -24.26 12.07 -8.63
N LEU A 364 -23.20 11.29 -8.73
CA LEU A 364 -22.48 10.71 -7.58
C LEU A 364 -22.02 11.79 -6.58
N GLU A 365 -21.56 12.91 -7.10
CA GLU A 365 -21.02 14.05 -6.31
C GLU A 365 -22.09 14.78 -5.49
N SER A 366 -23.37 14.62 -5.84
CA SER A 366 -24.51 15.32 -5.21
C SER A 366 -25.28 14.49 -4.18
N THR A 367 -24.85 13.25 -3.94
CA THR A 367 -25.55 12.31 -3.05
C THR A 367 -24.67 11.82 -1.92
N LEU A 368 -25.25 11.75 -0.71
CA LEU A 368 -24.69 10.92 0.35
C LEU A 368 -24.65 9.48 -0.13
N TRP A 369 -23.48 8.88 -0.02
CA TRP A 369 -23.26 7.48 -0.38
C TRP A 369 -24.02 6.57 0.59
N LYS A 370 -24.61 5.50 0.09
CA LYS A 370 -25.59 4.71 0.87
C LYS A 370 -25.41 3.21 0.77
N ILE A 371 -24.56 2.71 -0.13
CA ILE A 371 -24.42 1.28 -0.34
C ILE A 371 -23.66 0.63 0.84
N PRO A 372 -24.31 -0.26 1.63
CA PRO A 372 -23.69 -0.84 2.82
C PRO A 372 -22.44 -1.67 2.49
N GLU A 373 -22.43 -2.38 1.35
CA GLU A 373 -21.25 -3.14 0.89
C GLU A 373 -20.07 -2.19 0.62
N ALA A 374 -20.30 -1.11 -0.10
CA ALA A 374 -19.27 -0.11 -0.40
C ALA A 374 -18.72 0.53 0.89
N LYS A 375 -19.61 0.92 1.80
CA LYS A 375 -19.21 1.45 3.11
C LYS A 375 -18.31 0.49 3.87
N LYS A 376 -18.68 -0.79 3.94
CA LYS A 376 -17.89 -1.81 4.63
C LYS A 376 -16.51 -2.00 4.00
N ILE A 377 -16.42 -1.91 2.67
CA ILE A 377 -15.13 -1.96 1.98
C ILE A 377 -14.28 -0.75 2.36
N PHE A 378 -14.82 0.48 2.30
CA PHE A 378 -14.09 1.68 2.69
C PHE A 378 -13.67 1.66 4.17
N GLU A 379 -14.52 1.14 5.08
CA GLU A 379 -14.19 0.91 6.48
C GLU A 379 -12.96 0.01 6.61
N ASN A 380 -12.96 -1.15 5.95
CA ASN A 380 -11.84 -2.08 5.97
C ASN A 380 -10.56 -1.47 5.40
N LEU A 381 -10.63 -0.81 4.25
CA LEU A 381 -9.46 -0.16 3.63
C LEU A 381 -8.91 0.97 4.52
N SER A 382 -9.80 1.79 5.09
CA SER A 382 -9.44 2.85 6.02
C SER A 382 -8.76 2.31 7.29
N GLU A 383 -9.26 1.21 7.86
CA GLU A 383 -8.65 0.55 9.03
C GLU A 383 -7.24 0.04 8.71
N ASN A 384 -7.01 -0.39 7.48
CA ASN A 384 -5.71 -0.83 6.97
C ASN A 384 -4.80 0.33 6.49
N GLY A 385 -5.23 1.58 6.63
CA GLY A 385 -4.38 2.76 6.42
C GLY A 385 -4.50 3.42 5.05
N ASP A 386 -5.46 2.99 4.20
CA ASP A 386 -5.71 3.67 2.94
C ASP A 386 -6.37 5.03 3.16
N ASN A 387 -5.65 6.10 2.84
CA ASN A 387 -6.11 7.47 3.12
C ASN A 387 -7.20 7.94 2.15
N TYR A 388 -7.22 7.46 0.91
CA TYR A 388 -8.28 7.78 -0.05
C TYR A 388 -9.60 7.17 0.40
N SER A 389 -9.61 5.88 0.74
CA SER A 389 -10.79 5.23 1.32
C SER A 389 -11.24 5.87 2.63
N THR A 390 -10.29 6.40 3.43
CA THR A 390 -10.61 7.12 4.67
C THR A 390 -11.37 8.40 4.40
N VAL A 391 -10.98 9.16 3.37
CA VAL A 391 -11.69 10.37 2.92
C VAL A 391 -13.07 10.01 2.38
N ASP A 392 -13.15 9.02 1.48
CA ASP A 392 -14.42 8.63 0.85
C ASP A 392 -15.40 8.02 1.85
N LEU A 393 -14.90 7.33 2.88
CA LEU A 393 -15.74 6.88 4.00
C LEU A 393 -16.46 8.04 4.69
N SER A 394 -15.86 9.25 4.70
CA SER A 394 -16.51 10.43 5.29
C SER A 394 -17.79 10.85 4.56
N LEU A 395 -17.95 10.50 3.28
CA LEU A 395 -19.14 10.79 2.47
C LEU A 395 -20.40 10.03 2.91
N TYR A 396 -20.25 9.01 3.77
CA TYR A 396 -21.38 8.30 4.39
C TYR A 396 -21.96 9.01 5.61
N TYR A 397 -21.40 10.16 5.99
CA TYR A 397 -21.80 10.91 7.18
C TYR A 397 -22.16 12.34 6.82
N GLN A 398 -23.04 12.96 7.62
CA GLN A 398 -23.35 14.38 7.45
C GLN A 398 -22.09 15.22 7.66
N GLU A 399 -21.88 16.24 6.83
CA GLU A 399 -20.69 17.10 6.79
C GLU A 399 -20.31 17.70 8.14
N THR A 400 -21.29 18.03 8.98
CA THR A 400 -21.06 18.60 10.33
C THR A 400 -20.86 17.54 11.40
N SER A 401 -20.84 16.24 11.05
CA SER A 401 -20.69 15.17 12.02
C SER A 401 -19.26 15.07 12.55
N LYS A 402 -19.12 14.66 13.80
CA LYS A 402 -17.79 14.40 14.40
C LYS A 402 -17.02 13.34 13.62
N MET A 403 -17.71 12.39 13.00
CA MET A 403 -17.07 11.30 12.26
C MET A 403 -16.34 11.85 11.01
N VAL A 404 -16.94 12.80 10.30
CA VAL A 404 -16.29 13.48 9.16
C VAL A 404 -14.97 14.11 9.59
N ARG A 405 -14.97 14.85 10.71
CA ARG A 405 -13.74 15.45 11.26
C ARG A 405 -12.69 14.38 11.58
N LEU A 406 -13.08 13.29 12.27
CA LEU A 406 -12.15 12.26 12.72
C LEU A 406 -11.50 11.53 11.52
N LEU A 407 -12.29 11.16 10.53
CA LEU A 407 -11.81 10.49 9.31
C LEU A 407 -10.85 11.40 8.53
N ASN A 408 -11.22 12.68 8.34
CA ASN A 408 -10.36 13.60 7.62
C ASN A 408 -9.09 13.95 8.41
N LEU A 409 -9.11 14.01 9.76
CA LEU A 409 -7.87 14.13 10.55
C LEU A 409 -6.95 12.91 10.37
N LYS A 410 -7.51 11.69 10.33
CA LYS A 410 -6.74 10.48 10.06
C LYS A 410 -6.05 10.52 8.69
N ALA A 411 -6.76 10.96 7.64
CA ALA A 411 -6.16 11.10 6.31
C ALA A 411 -5.16 12.29 6.22
N ALA A 412 -5.42 13.36 6.96
CA ALA A 412 -4.56 14.54 7.02
C ALA A 412 -3.17 14.25 7.58
N ILE A 413 -3.02 13.28 8.50
CA ILE A 413 -1.73 12.81 9.02
C ILE A 413 -0.82 12.31 7.88
N GLN A 414 -1.40 11.78 6.82
CA GLN A 414 -0.69 11.28 5.64
C GLN A 414 -0.55 12.33 4.53
N GLY A 415 -0.90 13.60 4.80
CA GLY A 415 -0.78 14.68 3.83
C GLY A 415 -1.84 14.69 2.74
N ASN A 416 -3.01 14.07 2.95
CA ASN A 416 -4.07 14.04 1.95
C ASN A 416 -4.72 15.42 1.77
N ALA A 417 -4.54 16.03 0.59
CA ALA A 417 -5.01 17.37 0.28
C ALA A 417 -6.55 17.50 0.32
N THR A 418 -7.27 16.47 -0.10
CA THR A 418 -8.74 16.42 -0.02
C THR A 418 -9.21 16.42 1.44
N ALA A 419 -8.50 15.71 2.32
CA ALA A 419 -8.81 15.70 3.74
C ALA A 419 -8.65 17.10 4.38
N PHE A 420 -7.61 17.86 3.99
CA PHE A 420 -7.45 19.24 4.42
C PHE A 420 -8.62 20.13 3.96
N ASN A 421 -9.04 19.99 2.69
CA ASN A 421 -10.21 20.69 2.17
C ASN A 421 -11.49 20.34 2.97
N ASN A 422 -11.73 19.08 3.22
CA ASN A 422 -12.91 18.60 3.96
C ASN A 422 -12.92 19.10 5.41
N LEU A 423 -11.75 19.20 6.06
CA LEU A 423 -11.63 19.84 7.37
C LEU A 423 -11.94 21.35 7.30
N GLY A 424 -11.52 22.02 6.23
CA GLY A 424 -11.89 23.42 5.96
C GLY A 424 -13.39 23.60 5.87
N ILE A 425 -14.07 22.77 5.07
CA ILE A 425 -15.55 22.77 4.94
C ILE A 425 -16.22 22.49 6.29
N TYR A 426 -15.77 21.45 7.01
CA TYR A 426 -16.29 21.12 8.33
C TYR A 426 -16.27 22.32 9.29
N TYR A 427 -15.13 23.03 9.39
CA TYR A 427 -15.00 24.19 10.28
C TYR A 427 -15.73 25.42 9.77
N TYR A 428 -15.83 25.60 8.47
CA TYR A 428 -16.67 26.65 7.86
C TYR A 428 -18.13 26.50 8.30
N GLN A 429 -18.68 25.29 8.18
CA GLN A 429 -20.06 25.00 8.60
C GLN A 429 -20.26 25.10 10.12
N LYS A 430 -19.21 24.84 10.91
CA LYS A 430 -19.20 25.08 12.36
C LYS A 430 -19.00 26.55 12.75
N LYS A 431 -18.95 27.48 11.77
CA LYS A 431 -18.70 28.91 11.96
C LYS A 431 -17.37 29.22 12.68
N ASN A 432 -16.36 28.36 12.51
CA ASN A 432 -15.01 28.58 12.99
C ASN A 432 -14.10 28.99 11.82
N SER A 433 -14.15 30.31 11.50
CA SER A 433 -13.44 30.85 10.34
C SER A 433 -11.92 30.73 10.42
N GLU A 434 -11.33 30.80 11.62
CA GLU A 434 -9.88 30.68 11.83
C GLU A 434 -9.39 29.30 11.40
N LYS A 435 -10.00 28.23 11.93
CA LYS A 435 -9.65 26.86 11.54
C LYS A 435 -10.01 26.56 10.08
N ALA A 436 -11.12 27.08 9.58
CA ALA A 436 -11.48 26.92 8.17
C ALA A 436 -10.39 27.51 7.26
N LYS A 437 -9.96 28.73 7.52
CA LYS A 437 -8.87 29.41 6.81
C LYS A 437 -7.58 28.58 6.83
N PHE A 438 -7.20 28.09 8.02
CA PHE A 438 -6.00 27.26 8.18
C PHE A 438 -6.04 26.03 7.25
N TRP A 439 -7.12 25.25 7.32
CA TRP A 439 -7.22 23.99 6.58
C TRP A 439 -7.36 24.23 5.06
N PHE A 440 -8.09 25.23 4.61
CA PHE A 440 -8.14 25.58 3.17
C PHE A 440 -6.77 26.02 2.63
N LYS A 441 -6.02 26.80 3.44
CA LYS A 441 -4.65 27.16 3.06
C LYS A 441 -3.76 25.93 2.89
N LYS A 442 -3.85 24.96 3.82
CA LYS A 442 -3.10 23.71 3.71
C LYS A 442 -3.55 22.87 2.52
N ALA A 443 -4.85 22.77 2.25
CA ALA A 443 -5.34 22.09 1.04
C ALA A 443 -4.69 22.65 -0.23
N LYS A 444 -4.65 23.99 -0.38
CA LYS A 444 -3.98 24.64 -1.53
C LYS A 444 -2.48 24.38 -1.56
N GLU A 445 -1.78 24.47 -0.42
CA GLU A 445 -0.33 24.21 -0.33
C GLU A 445 0.02 22.76 -0.75
N TYR A 446 -0.91 21.81 -0.53
CA TYR A 446 -0.77 20.42 -0.93
C TYR A 446 -1.41 20.09 -2.29
N GLY A 447 -1.71 21.11 -3.09
CA GLY A 447 -2.12 20.95 -4.49
C GLY A 447 -3.62 20.74 -4.73
N PHE A 448 -4.48 20.96 -3.72
CA PHE A 448 -5.94 20.91 -3.90
C PHE A 448 -6.46 22.21 -4.51
N GLU A 449 -7.26 22.10 -5.58
CA GLU A 449 -7.94 23.24 -6.18
C GLU A 449 -9.24 23.52 -5.43
N LEU A 450 -9.29 24.66 -4.73
CA LEU A 450 -10.46 25.06 -3.94
C LEU A 450 -11.60 25.55 -4.83
N ALA A 451 -12.83 25.24 -4.42
CA ALA A 451 -14.02 25.83 -5.01
C ALA A 451 -14.01 27.36 -4.82
N GLU A 452 -14.62 28.12 -5.76
CA GLU A 452 -14.59 29.59 -5.77
C GLU A 452 -15.07 30.19 -4.44
N GLU A 453 -16.11 29.63 -3.84
CA GLU A 453 -16.69 30.09 -2.58
C GLU A 453 -15.72 30.02 -1.40
N TYR A 454 -14.70 29.14 -1.46
CA TYR A 454 -13.69 28.99 -0.39
C TYR A 454 -12.40 29.76 -0.68
N LYS A 455 -12.21 30.28 -1.88
CA LYS A 455 -11.00 31.06 -2.24
C LYS A 455 -10.88 32.35 -1.40
N VAL A 456 -12.00 32.89 -0.91
CA VAL A 456 -12.02 34.05 -0.01
C VAL A 456 -11.23 33.84 1.29
N PHE A 457 -11.02 32.58 1.70
CA PHE A 457 -10.26 32.25 2.91
C PHE A 457 -8.75 32.27 2.71
N ILE A 458 -8.27 32.31 1.47
CA ILE A 458 -6.84 32.17 1.14
C ILE A 458 -6.27 33.41 0.43
N ASN A 459 -7.13 34.32 0.01
CA ASN A 459 -6.79 35.66 -0.43
C ASN A 459 -6.79 36.62 0.77
#